data_acba1b6da7221cc77dbff72c6a932bb0
#
_entry.id   acba1b6da7221cc77dbff72c6a932bb0
#
_cell.length_a   1.000
_cell.length_b   1.000
_cell.length_c   1.000
_cell.angle_alpha   90.00
_cell.angle_beta   90.00
_cell.angle_gamma   90.00
#
_symmetry.space_group_name_H-M   'P 1'
#
loop_
_entity.id
_entity.type
_entity.pdbx_description
1 polymer ?
#
loop_
_entity_poly.entity_id
_entity_poly.type
_entity_poly.pdbx_seq_one_letter_code
_entity_poly.pdbx_strand_id
1 'polypeptide(L)'
;MRDRAQLAQWTLDAAIDLLALGLNPERATLFVQSDVPEVSELCWLLMTCTPMGLLERCHAYKDKKSRGLTADAGLFTYPVLMAADILAYDSDLVPVGEDQVQHVEVCRDLAGSFNHQFGETFVLPKANVLETSARVPGIDGGKMSKSYDNTLDVFEDPKQQRKKIMRIVTDSRPMEQPKDPEIDHLYQLYSLFVDEAKREEMAAVYRRGGFGYGEVKKALAGAAEQF
;
A
#
# COMPACT_ATOMS: atom_id res chain seq x y z
N MET A 1 2.06 -4.42 -19.23
CA MET A 1 3.10 -5.45 -19.03
C MET A 1 3.22 -6.28 -20.31
N ARG A 2 4.23 -6.01 -21.13
CA ARG A 2 4.42 -6.69 -22.43
C ARG A 2 5.82 -7.29 -22.58
N ASP A 3 6.73 -7.00 -21.63
CA ASP A 3 8.07 -7.55 -21.59
C ASP A 3 8.15 -8.65 -20.53
N ARG A 4 8.28 -9.91 -20.99
CA ARG A 4 8.35 -11.09 -20.13
C ARG A 4 9.59 -11.11 -19.25
N ALA A 5 10.74 -10.71 -19.78
CA ALA A 5 12.00 -10.72 -19.04
C ALA A 5 11.97 -9.69 -17.91
N GLN A 6 11.44 -8.51 -18.19
CA GLN A 6 11.29 -7.45 -17.21
C GLN A 6 10.28 -7.83 -16.11
N LEU A 7 9.17 -8.50 -16.46
CA LEU A 7 8.21 -8.98 -15.46
C LEU A 7 8.84 -10.00 -14.52
N ALA A 8 9.61 -10.96 -15.05
CA ALA A 8 10.30 -11.96 -14.25
C ALA A 8 11.31 -11.31 -13.29
N GLN A 9 12.06 -10.31 -13.78
CA GLN A 9 13.01 -9.56 -12.95
C GLN A 9 12.29 -8.82 -11.83
N TRP A 10 11.23 -8.08 -12.13
CA TRP A 10 10.47 -7.35 -11.11
C TRP A 10 9.82 -8.26 -10.07
N THR A 11 9.42 -9.47 -10.46
CA THR A 11 8.90 -10.45 -9.49
C THR A 11 9.98 -10.89 -8.52
N LEU A 12 11.20 -11.10 -9.01
CA LEU A 12 12.36 -11.44 -8.18
C LEU A 12 12.77 -10.25 -7.28
N ASP A 13 12.85 -9.05 -7.85
CA ASP A 13 13.20 -7.84 -7.11
C ASP A 13 12.21 -7.60 -5.96
N ALA A 14 10.91 -7.74 -6.20
CA ALA A 14 9.90 -7.60 -5.16
C ALA A 14 10.06 -8.63 -4.02
N ALA A 15 10.45 -9.87 -4.33
CA ALA A 15 10.72 -10.88 -3.33
C ALA A 15 11.98 -10.54 -2.51
N ILE A 16 13.03 -10.04 -3.17
CA ILE A 16 14.26 -9.59 -2.50
C ILE A 16 13.96 -8.42 -1.58
N ASP A 17 13.20 -7.43 -2.05
CA ASP A 17 12.82 -6.25 -1.27
C ASP A 17 12.05 -6.63 0.00
N LEU A 18 11.06 -7.54 -0.10
CA LEU A 18 10.29 -8.01 1.04
C LEU A 18 11.16 -8.73 2.08
N LEU A 19 12.10 -9.57 1.63
CA LEU A 19 13.04 -10.25 2.53
C LEU A 19 14.01 -9.27 3.18
N ALA A 20 14.53 -8.30 2.43
CA ALA A 20 15.41 -7.25 2.95
C ALA A 20 14.71 -6.37 3.98
N LEU A 21 13.42 -6.10 3.81
CA LEU A 21 12.58 -5.36 4.76
C LEU A 21 12.17 -6.18 5.99
N GLY A 22 12.66 -7.40 6.13
CA GLY A 22 12.50 -8.21 7.35
C GLY A 22 11.40 -9.26 7.30
N LEU A 23 10.84 -9.56 6.12
CA LEU A 23 9.97 -10.74 5.99
C LEU A 23 10.76 -11.99 6.36
N ASN A 24 10.36 -12.64 7.46
CA ASN A 24 11.04 -13.84 7.93
C ASN A 24 10.44 -15.11 7.26
N PRO A 25 11.18 -15.81 6.38
CA PRO A 25 10.68 -16.98 5.67
C PRO A 25 10.41 -18.20 6.58
N GLU A 26 10.92 -18.21 7.82
CA GLU A 26 10.60 -19.25 8.80
C GLU A 26 9.22 -19.04 9.46
N ARG A 27 8.67 -17.84 9.35
CA ARG A 27 7.39 -17.45 9.98
C ARG A 27 6.31 -17.06 8.97
N ALA A 28 6.68 -16.77 7.72
CA ALA A 28 5.79 -16.35 6.66
C ALA A 28 6.10 -17.12 5.37
N THR A 29 5.08 -17.45 4.61
CA THR A 29 5.23 -18.07 3.28
C THR A 29 5.15 -16.97 2.22
N LEU A 30 6.22 -16.82 1.44
CA LEU A 30 6.25 -15.96 0.25
C LEU A 30 6.26 -16.87 -0.99
N PHE A 31 5.35 -16.63 -1.90
CA PHE A 31 5.23 -17.43 -3.13
C PHE A 31 4.75 -16.57 -4.31
N VAL A 32 4.95 -17.05 -5.51
CA VAL A 32 4.43 -16.41 -6.72
C VAL A 32 3.00 -16.91 -6.95
N GLN A 33 2.03 -16.01 -7.06
CA GLN A 33 0.61 -16.35 -7.21
C GLN A 33 0.37 -17.36 -8.34
N SER A 34 1.07 -17.22 -9.48
CA SER A 34 0.93 -18.14 -10.62
C SER A 34 1.40 -19.57 -10.37
N ASP A 35 2.13 -19.81 -9.28
CA ASP A 35 2.59 -21.17 -8.90
C ASP A 35 1.50 -21.95 -8.14
N VAL A 36 0.37 -21.28 -7.83
CA VAL A 36 -0.82 -21.86 -7.18
C VAL A 36 -2.02 -21.76 -8.13
N PRO A 37 -2.14 -22.64 -9.14
CA PRO A 37 -3.20 -22.57 -10.14
C PRO A 37 -4.61 -22.73 -9.54
N GLU A 38 -4.74 -23.33 -8.37
CA GLU A 38 -5.98 -23.52 -7.62
C GLU A 38 -6.65 -22.19 -7.27
N VAL A 39 -5.90 -21.10 -7.11
CA VAL A 39 -6.46 -19.77 -6.90
C VAL A 39 -7.29 -19.32 -8.11
N SER A 40 -6.80 -19.58 -9.32
CA SER A 40 -7.54 -19.25 -10.56
C SER A 40 -8.77 -20.15 -10.73
N GLU A 41 -8.70 -21.41 -10.34
CA GLU A 41 -9.83 -22.34 -10.33
C GLU A 41 -10.89 -21.89 -9.32
N LEU A 42 -10.47 -21.55 -8.09
CA LEU A 42 -11.37 -21.00 -7.08
C LEU A 42 -12.01 -19.69 -7.54
N CYS A 43 -11.24 -18.80 -8.18
CA CYS A 43 -11.78 -17.57 -8.77
C CYS A 43 -12.93 -17.87 -9.74
N TRP A 44 -12.77 -18.87 -10.62
CA TRP A 44 -13.83 -19.28 -11.53
C TRP A 44 -15.06 -19.80 -10.78
N LEU A 45 -14.87 -20.65 -9.77
CA LEU A 45 -15.98 -21.18 -8.96
C LEU A 45 -16.72 -20.03 -8.25
N LEU A 46 -16.01 -19.12 -7.63
CA LEU A 46 -16.60 -17.93 -6.99
C LEU A 46 -17.37 -17.05 -8.00
N MET A 47 -16.86 -16.87 -9.23
CA MET A 47 -17.56 -16.12 -10.28
C MET A 47 -18.93 -16.73 -10.61
N THR A 48 -19.08 -18.06 -10.55
CA THR A 48 -20.39 -18.70 -10.80
C THR A 48 -21.44 -18.35 -9.76
N CYS A 49 -21.02 -17.92 -8.57
CA CYS A 49 -21.88 -17.52 -7.46
C CYS A 49 -21.94 -15.98 -7.25
N THR A 50 -21.21 -15.21 -8.09
CA THR A 50 -21.10 -13.75 -7.93
C THR A 50 -22.18 -13.02 -8.71
N PRO A 51 -23.09 -12.27 -8.05
CA PRO A 51 -24.05 -11.43 -8.76
C PRO A 51 -23.35 -10.30 -9.51
N MET A 52 -23.74 -10.07 -10.77
CA MET A 52 -23.22 -8.97 -11.59
C MET A 52 -23.33 -7.61 -10.89
N GLY A 53 -24.45 -7.34 -10.23
CA GLY A 53 -24.68 -6.09 -9.51
C GLY A 53 -23.72 -5.85 -8.34
N LEU A 54 -23.07 -6.88 -7.77
CA LEU A 54 -22.02 -6.73 -6.77
C LEU A 54 -20.78 -6.11 -7.43
N LEU A 55 -20.33 -6.65 -8.56
CA LEU A 55 -19.16 -6.17 -9.28
C LEU A 55 -19.39 -4.77 -9.88
N GLU A 56 -20.60 -4.48 -10.36
CA GLU A 56 -20.96 -3.15 -10.85
C GLU A 56 -20.85 -2.05 -9.80
N ARG A 57 -20.94 -2.40 -8.51
CA ARG A 57 -20.79 -1.45 -7.39
C ARG A 57 -19.33 -1.21 -6.99
N CYS A 58 -18.37 -2.01 -7.46
CA CYS A 58 -16.97 -1.85 -7.13
C CYS A 58 -16.40 -0.52 -7.66
N HIS A 59 -15.59 0.15 -6.84
CA HIS A 59 -15.11 1.51 -7.08
C HIS A 59 -14.34 1.64 -8.41
N ALA A 60 -13.40 0.74 -8.69
CA ALA A 60 -12.57 0.83 -9.91
C ALA A 60 -13.39 0.74 -11.20
N TYR A 61 -14.41 -0.14 -11.22
CA TYR A 61 -15.31 -0.24 -12.36
C TYR A 61 -16.17 1.02 -12.53
N LYS A 62 -16.76 1.51 -11.42
CA LYS A 62 -17.56 2.75 -11.43
C LYS A 62 -16.76 3.96 -11.89
N ASP A 63 -15.56 4.14 -11.35
CA ASP A 63 -14.70 5.27 -11.72
C ASP A 63 -14.37 5.25 -13.20
N LYS A 64 -13.97 4.08 -13.74
CA LYS A 64 -13.66 3.97 -15.16
C LYS A 64 -14.87 4.23 -16.06
N LYS A 65 -16.03 3.70 -15.66
CA LYS A 65 -17.30 3.92 -16.37
C LYS A 65 -17.74 5.39 -16.33
N SER A 66 -17.61 6.06 -15.18
CA SER A 66 -17.99 7.49 -15.04
C SER A 66 -17.12 8.41 -15.89
N ARG A 67 -15.86 8.03 -16.15
CA ARG A 67 -14.94 8.73 -17.04
C ARG A 67 -15.14 8.40 -18.52
N GLY A 68 -16.14 7.59 -18.89
CA GLY A 68 -16.38 7.18 -20.27
C GLY A 68 -15.29 6.29 -20.87
N LEU A 69 -14.45 5.65 -20.04
CA LEU A 69 -13.37 4.78 -20.47
C LEU A 69 -13.85 3.35 -20.62
N THR A 70 -13.27 2.60 -21.57
CA THR A 70 -13.56 1.19 -21.78
C THR A 70 -13.03 0.36 -20.61
N ALA A 71 -13.91 -0.42 -19.99
CA ALA A 71 -13.54 -1.41 -18.98
C ALA A 71 -13.42 -2.79 -19.64
N ASP A 72 -12.32 -3.49 -19.38
CA ASP A 72 -12.15 -4.88 -19.78
C ASP A 72 -12.72 -5.84 -18.73
N ALA A 73 -12.86 -7.12 -19.11
CA ALA A 73 -13.37 -8.15 -18.22
C ALA A 73 -12.50 -8.31 -16.97
N GLY A 74 -11.18 -8.18 -17.10
CA GLY A 74 -10.26 -8.27 -15.96
C GLY A 74 -10.51 -7.18 -14.92
N LEU A 75 -10.74 -5.93 -15.35
CA LEU A 75 -11.10 -4.85 -14.44
C LEU A 75 -12.45 -5.09 -13.77
N PHE A 76 -13.36 -5.76 -14.42
CA PHE A 76 -14.69 -6.06 -13.86
C PHE A 76 -14.63 -7.20 -12.84
N THR A 77 -13.79 -8.21 -13.09
CA THR A 77 -13.77 -9.46 -12.31
C THR A 77 -12.61 -9.57 -11.31
N TYR A 78 -11.59 -8.69 -11.35
CA TYR A 78 -10.47 -8.78 -10.41
C TYR A 78 -10.87 -8.83 -8.92
N PRO A 79 -11.99 -8.21 -8.44
CA PRO A 79 -12.38 -8.36 -7.04
C PRO A 79 -12.68 -9.80 -6.64
N VAL A 80 -13.11 -10.64 -7.61
CA VAL A 80 -13.32 -12.07 -7.36
C VAL A 80 -12.00 -12.82 -7.28
N LEU A 81 -11.02 -12.44 -8.11
CA LEU A 81 -9.66 -13.00 -8.02
C LEU A 81 -9.01 -12.63 -6.68
N MET A 82 -9.15 -11.39 -6.22
CA MET A 82 -8.66 -10.99 -4.90
C MET A 82 -9.38 -11.76 -3.78
N ALA A 83 -10.68 -12.02 -3.90
CA ALA A 83 -11.39 -12.87 -2.96
C ALA A 83 -10.82 -14.31 -2.96
N ALA A 84 -10.50 -14.86 -4.12
CA ALA A 84 -9.87 -16.18 -4.22
C ALA A 84 -8.47 -16.19 -3.56
N ASP A 85 -7.65 -15.14 -3.76
CA ASP A 85 -6.35 -14.98 -3.10
C ASP A 85 -6.43 -14.98 -1.57
N ILE A 86 -7.56 -14.54 -1.02
CA ILE A 86 -7.78 -14.48 0.44
C ILE A 86 -8.37 -15.80 0.94
N LEU A 87 -9.39 -16.31 0.26
CA LEU A 87 -10.20 -17.45 0.72
C LEU A 87 -9.49 -18.81 0.53
N ALA A 88 -8.60 -18.92 -0.47
CA ALA A 88 -7.83 -20.15 -0.72
C ALA A 88 -6.92 -20.55 0.46
N TYR A 89 -6.60 -19.60 1.34
CA TYR A 89 -5.67 -19.80 2.46
C TYR A 89 -6.33 -19.68 3.84
N ASP A 90 -7.66 -19.70 3.91
CA ASP A 90 -8.43 -19.54 5.15
C ASP A 90 -8.02 -18.31 5.98
N SER A 91 -7.72 -17.22 5.27
CA SER A 91 -7.26 -15.99 5.91
C SER A 91 -8.36 -15.38 6.77
N ASP A 92 -8.14 -15.25 8.07
CA ASP A 92 -9.05 -14.61 9.02
C ASP A 92 -8.80 -13.10 9.15
N LEU A 93 -7.56 -12.63 8.89
CA LEU A 93 -7.15 -11.24 8.98
C LEU A 93 -6.37 -10.81 7.74
N VAL A 94 -6.79 -9.74 7.08
CA VAL A 94 -6.17 -9.25 5.83
C VAL A 94 -5.66 -7.83 6.04
N PRO A 95 -4.34 -7.63 6.16
CA PRO A 95 -3.75 -6.30 6.25
C PRO A 95 -3.94 -5.55 4.92
N VAL A 96 -4.63 -4.42 4.97
CA VAL A 96 -4.95 -3.62 3.78
C VAL A 96 -4.88 -2.12 4.06
N GLY A 97 -4.65 -1.33 3.02
CA GLY A 97 -4.92 0.10 3.04
C GLY A 97 -6.43 0.38 3.06
N GLU A 98 -6.82 1.57 3.51
CA GLU A 98 -8.22 1.99 3.61
C GLU A 98 -8.97 1.88 2.27
N ASP A 99 -8.28 2.13 1.16
CA ASP A 99 -8.81 2.03 -0.19
C ASP A 99 -9.14 0.59 -0.64
N GLN A 100 -8.67 -0.43 0.10
CA GLN A 100 -8.92 -1.85 -0.17
C GLN A 100 -9.99 -2.48 0.73
N VAL A 101 -10.50 -1.76 1.73
CA VAL A 101 -11.52 -2.28 2.67
C VAL A 101 -12.75 -2.77 1.91
N GLN A 102 -13.21 -2.05 0.88
CA GLN A 102 -14.34 -2.47 0.05
C GLN A 102 -14.10 -3.85 -0.59
N HIS A 103 -12.87 -4.17 -1.02
CA HIS A 103 -12.58 -5.47 -1.63
C HIS A 103 -12.63 -6.60 -0.60
N VAL A 104 -12.22 -6.35 0.64
CA VAL A 104 -12.36 -7.33 1.72
C VAL A 104 -13.84 -7.55 2.06
N GLU A 105 -14.69 -6.52 2.03
CA GLU A 105 -16.13 -6.67 2.20
C GLU A 105 -16.76 -7.47 1.05
N VAL A 106 -16.35 -7.25 -0.20
CA VAL A 106 -16.76 -8.08 -1.34
C VAL A 106 -16.35 -9.54 -1.12
N CYS A 107 -15.14 -9.78 -0.63
CA CYS A 107 -14.66 -11.13 -0.30
C CYS A 107 -15.55 -11.80 0.75
N ARG A 108 -15.94 -11.07 1.81
CA ARG A 108 -16.85 -11.55 2.85
C ARG A 108 -18.24 -11.89 2.31
N ASP A 109 -18.78 -11.03 1.45
CA ASP A 109 -20.08 -11.25 0.79
C ASP A 109 -20.05 -12.53 -0.06
N LEU A 110 -18.98 -12.75 -0.81
CA LEU A 110 -18.79 -13.94 -1.63
C LEU A 110 -18.65 -15.20 -0.76
N ALA A 111 -17.82 -15.15 0.29
CA ALA A 111 -17.65 -16.26 1.22
C ALA A 111 -18.97 -16.61 1.93
N GLY A 112 -19.71 -15.60 2.40
CA GLY A 112 -21.03 -15.79 3.02
C GLY A 112 -22.06 -16.39 2.07
N SER A 113 -22.12 -15.92 0.83
CA SER A 113 -23.01 -16.46 -0.19
C SER A 113 -22.68 -17.91 -0.54
N PHE A 114 -21.40 -18.22 -0.65
CA PHE A 114 -20.92 -19.58 -0.91
C PHE A 114 -21.24 -20.52 0.25
N ASN A 115 -20.93 -20.12 1.47
CA ASN A 115 -21.23 -20.88 2.69
C ASN A 115 -22.73 -21.14 2.83
N HIS A 116 -23.56 -20.17 2.53
CA HIS A 116 -25.01 -20.32 2.57
C HIS A 116 -25.52 -21.36 1.54
N GLN A 117 -24.91 -21.41 0.36
CA GLN A 117 -25.34 -22.27 -0.74
C GLN A 117 -24.79 -23.70 -0.63
N PHE A 118 -23.52 -23.84 -0.18
CA PHE A 118 -22.79 -25.11 -0.23
C PHE A 118 -22.40 -25.66 1.15
N GLY A 119 -22.74 -24.95 2.24
CA GLY A 119 -22.32 -25.28 3.60
C GLY A 119 -21.07 -24.52 4.03
N GLU A 120 -20.79 -24.53 5.32
CA GLU A 120 -19.63 -23.86 5.95
C GLU A 120 -18.31 -24.33 5.33
N THR A 121 -17.72 -23.52 4.44
CA THR A 121 -16.51 -23.83 3.68
C THR A 121 -15.42 -22.80 3.93
N PHE A 122 -15.74 -21.50 3.84
CA PHE A 122 -14.77 -20.42 3.94
C PHE A 122 -14.85 -19.70 5.28
N VAL A 123 -13.68 -19.31 5.79
CA VAL A 123 -13.56 -18.35 6.89
C VAL A 123 -13.94 -16.95 6.37
N LEU A 124 -14.71 -16.19 7.16
CA LEU A 124 -15.07 -14.81 6.81
C LEU A 124 -13.93 -13.85 7.23
N PRO A 125 -13.13 -13.33 6.28
CA PRO A 125 -11.95 -12.53 6.61
C PRO A 125 -12.32 -11.17 7.20
N LYS A 126 -11.40 -10.56 7.94
CA LYS A 126 -11.53 -9.19 8.47
C LYS A 126 -10.44 -8.31 7.91
N ALA A 127 -10.79 -7.10 7.49
CA ALA A 127 -9.82 -6.09 7.14
C ALA A 127 -9.05 -5.63 8.40
N ASN A 128 -7.73 -5.55 8.30
CA ASN A 128 -6.85 -4.93 9.28
C ASN A 128 -6.21 -3.69 8.67
N VAL A 129 -6.76 -2.52 8.98
CA VAL A 129 -6.24 -1.24 8.50
C VAL A 129 -5.28 -0.69 9.54
N LEU A 130 -4.01 -0.56 9.16
CA LEU A 130 -3.02 0.06 10.04
C LEU A 130 -3.16 1.59 9.97
N GLU A 131 -3.50 2.22 11.08
CA GLU A 131 -3.70 3.68 11.17
C GLU A 131 -2.48 4.48 10.71
N THR A 132 -1.27 3.97 10.93
CA THR A 132 -0.01 4.60 10.57
C THR A 132 0.35 4.55 9.08
N SER A 133 -0.30 3.70 8.29
CA SER A 133 0.01 3.48 6.87
C SER A 133 -1.03 4.03 5.89
N ALA A 134 -2.06 4.70 6.39
CA ALA A 134 -3.22 5.07 5.60
C ALA A 134 -2.88 5.96 4.38
N ARG A 135 -1.86 6.82 4.47
CA ARG A 135 -1.48 7.69 3.35
C ARG A 135 -0.03 8.19 3.48
N VAL A 136 0.88 7.63 2.71
CA VAL A 136 2.27 8.13 2.63
C VAL A 136 2.31 9.35 1.71
N PRO A 137 2.82 10.51 2.18
CA PRO A 137 2.99 11.69 1.33
C PRO A 137 4.17 11.51 0.36
N GLY A 138 4.02 12.06 -0.84
CA GLY A 138 5.13 12.21 -1.78
C GLY A 138 6.06 13.35 -1.41
N ILE A 139 7.18 13.47 -2.13
CA ILE A 139 8.15 14.56 -1.94
C ILE A 139 7.58 15.96 -2.26
N ASP A 140 6.44 16.01 -2.91
CA ASP A 140 5.66 17.21 -3.26
C ASP A 140 4.53 17.52 -2.26
N GLY A 141 4.34 16.65 -1.23
CA GLY A 141 3.26 16.72 -0.26
C GLY A 141 1.93 16.14 -0.73
N GLY A 142 1.82 15.72 -1.98
CA GLY A 142 0.68 14.99 -2.50
C GLY A 142 0.68 13.51 -2.09
N LYS A 143 -0.29 12.72 -2.57
CA LYS A 143 -0.26 11.26 -2.41
C LYS A 143 0.96 10.69 -3.15
N MET A 144 1.79 9.89 -2.48
CA MET A 144 2.94 9.22 -3.11
C MET A 144 2.45 8.27 -4.22
N SER A 145 3.01 8.41 -5.40
CA SER A 145 2.68 7.55 -6.55
C SER A 145 3.81 7.55 -7.59
N LYS A 146 4.13 6.40 -8.13
CA LYS A 146 5.06 6.28 -9.27
C LYS A 146 4.61 7.10 -10.49
N SER A 147 3.29 7.20 -10.71
CA SER A 147 2.72 7.99 -11.82
C SER A 147 2.86 9.50 -11.67
N TYR A 148 3.19 9.99 -10.47
CA TYR A 148 3.41 11.41 -10.19
C TYR A 148 4.90 11.76 -10.05
N ASP A 149 5.79 10.78 -10.19
CA ASP A 149 7.25 10.94 -10.00
C ASP A 149 7.62 11.61 -8.67
N ASN A 150 6.83 11.36 -7.63
CA ASN A 150 6.98 11.94 -6.30
C ASN A 150 7.36 10.91 -5.23
N THR A 151 7.89 9.75 -5.64
CA THR A 151 8.28 8.66 -4.76
C THR A 151 9.66 8.87 -4.14
N LEU A 152 9.80 8.43 -2.89
CA LEU A 152 11.09 8.22 -2.23
C LEU A 152 11.31 6.69 -2.16
N ASP A 153 12.22 6.19 -2.97
CA ASP A 153 12.54 4.76 -3.02
C ASP A 153 13.57 4.43 -1.92
N VAL A 154 13.28 3.44 -1.10
CA VAL A 154 14.13 3.04 0.03
C VAL A 154 15.40 2.29 -0.42
N PHE A 155 15.38 1.69 -1.61
CA PHE A 155 16.52 0.99 -2.20
C PHE A 155 17.25 1.79 -3.28
N GLU A 156 16.95 3.07 -3.41
CA GLU A 156 17.65 3.95 -4.34
C GLU A 156 19.09 4.23 -3.86
N ASP A 157 19.99 4.52 -4.81
CA ASP A 157 21.35 4.98 -4.46
C ASP A 157 21.29 6.13 -3.44
N PRO A 158 22.03 6.04 -2.31
CA PRO A 158 21.91 7.02 -1.20
C PRO A 158 22.15 8.47 -1.62
N LYS A 159 23.02 8.71 -2.62
CA LYS A 159 23.26 10.07 -3.14
C LYS A 159 22.05 10.61 -3.91
N GLN A 160 21.39 9.75 -4.68
CA GLN A 160 20.17 10.12 -5.42
C GLN A 160 19.00 10.32 -4.46
N GLN A 161 18.81 9.41 -3.50
CA GLN A 161 17.81 9.53 -2.46
C GLN A 161 17.99 10.83 -1.66
N ARG A 162 19.21 11.12 -1.20
CA ARG A 162 19.52 12.38 -0.51
C ARG A 162 19.21 13.61 -1.37
N LYS A 163 19.51 13.58 -2.66
CA LYS A 163 19.20 14.66 -3.59
C LYS A 163 17.69 14.89 -3.73
N LYS A 164 16.89 13.82 -3.76
CA LYS A 164 15.41 13.89 -3.76
C LYS A 164 14.90 14.48 -2.44
N ILE A 165 15.38 13.99 -1.30
CA ILE A 165 15.01 14.50 0.02
C ILE A 165 15.27 16.00 0.15
N MET A 166 16.42 16.46 -0.31
CA MET A 166 16.76 17.90 -0.24
C MET A 166 15.87 18.79 -1.12
N ARG A 167 15.16 18.21 -2.11
CA ARG A 167 14.20 18.89 -2.98
C ARG A 167 12.77 18.87 -2.48
N ILE A 168 12.46 18.15 -1.39
CA ILE A 168 11.12 18.13 -0.82
C ILE A 168 10.63 19.57 -0.64
N VAL A 169 9.44 19.84 -1.16
CA VAL A 169 8.80 21.14 -1.04
C VAL A 169 8.39 21.35 0.41
N THR A 170 8.60 22.51 0.97
CA THR A 170 8.21 22.88 2.33
C THR A 170 7.49 24.22 2.28
N ASP A 171 6.73 24.53 3.31
CA ASP A 171 6.07 25.81 3.39
C ASP A 171 7.07 26.99 3.58
N SER A 172 6.56 28.21 3.52
CA SER A 172 7.33 29.43 3.64
C SER A 172 7.32 30.03 5.06
N ARG A 173 6.89 29.28 6.08
CA ARG A 173 6.86 29.77 7.47
C ARG A 173 8.26 30.08 7.96
N PRO A 174 8.43 31.25 8.66
CA PRO A 174 9.70 31.62 9.27
C PRO A 174 10.23 30.53 10.23
N MET A 175 11.55 30.50 10.40
CA MET A 175 12.21 29.52 11.26
C MET A 175 11.75 29.59 12.71
N GLU A 176 11.49 30.78 13.20
CA GLU A 176 11.11 31.08 14.59
C GLU A 176 9.71 30.60 14.93
N GLN A 177 8.84 30.45 13.93
CA GLN A 177 7.44 30.04 14.15
C GLN A 177 7.32 28.55 14.45
N PRO A 178 6.51 28.15 15.45
CA PRO A 178 6.10 26.78 15.65
C PRO A 178 5.41 26.22 14.41
N LYS A 179 5.61 24.94 14.19
CA LYS A 179 5.04 24.18 13.06
C LYS A 179 4.29 22.97 13.60
N ASP A 180 3.24 22.58 12.89
CA ASP A 180 2.46 21.43 13.29
C ASP A 180 3.03 20.16 12.61
N PRO A 181 3.56 19.19 13.39
CA PRO A 181 4.12 17.96 12.83
C PRO A 181 3.05 17.08 12.17
N GLU A 182 1.80 17.12 12.64
CA GLU A 182 0.74 16.21 12.16
C GLU A 182 0.34 16.49 10.69
N ILE A 183 0.46 17.74 10.25
CA ILE A 183 0.12 18.14 8.88
C ILE A 183 1.33 18.36 7.99
N ASP A 184 2.54 18.30 8.53
CA ASP A 184 3.77 18.51 7.77
C ASP A 184 4.25 17.21 7.12
N HIS A 185 4.24 17.16 5.80
CA HIS A 185 4.60 15.97 5.05
C HIS A 185 6.07 15.57 5.17
N LEU A 186 6.97 16.52 5.44
CA LEU A 186 8.38 16.21 5.69
C LEU A 186 8.55 15.48 7.02
N TYR A 187 7.82 15.92 8.08
CA TYR A 187 7.76 15.20 9.34
C TYR A 187 7.13 13.81 9.18
N GLN A 188 6.02 13.73 8.44
CA GLN A 188 5.38 12.44 8.16
C GLN A 188 6.32 11.45 7.46
N LEU A 189 7.09 11.92 6.46
CA LEU A 189 8.13 11.11 5.81
C LEU A 189 9.24 10.70 6.78
N TYR A 190 9.74 11.62 7.61
CA TYR A 190 10.76 11.32 8.63
C TYR A 190 10.27 10.23 9.60
N SER A 191 9.02 10.31 10.01
CA SER A 191 8.41 9.38 10.96
C SER A 191 8.34 7.93 10.47
N LEU A 192 8.46 7.69 9.16
CA LEU A 192 8.48 6.33 8.59
C LEU A 192 9.82 5.62 8.83
N PHE A 193 10.92 6.37 9.04
CA PHE A 193 12.28 5.84 9.13
C PHE A 193 12.85 5.81 10.55
N VAL A 194 12.08 6.21 11.55
CA VAL A 194 12.56 6.33 12.93
C VAL A 194 11.59 5.70 13.93
N ASP A 195 12.11 5.38 15.11
CA ASP A 195 11.33 4.90 16.25
C ASP A 195 10.48 6.01 16.91
N GLU A 196 9.61 5.62 17.82
CA GLU A 196 8.70 6.51 18.55
C GLU A 196 9.44 7.62 19.30
N ALA A 197 10.57 7.30 19.96
CA ALA A 197 11.33 8.28 20.73
C ALA A 197 11.86 9.42 19.84
N LYS A 198 12.42 9.09 18.68
CA LYS A 198 12.90 10.08 17.71
C LYS A 198 11.78 10.87 17.05
N ARG A 199 10.59 10.23 16.85
CA ARG A 199 9.39 10.95 16.38
C ARG A 199 9.00 12.04 17.35
N GLU A 200 8.89 11.71 18.64
CA GLU A 200 8.52 12.68 19.67
C GLU A 200 9.57 13.78 19.85
N GLU A 201 10.85 13.46 19.79
CA GLU A 201 11.92 14.48 19.80
C GLU A 201 11.76 15.47 18.65
N MET A 202 11.54 14.98 17.44
CA MET A 202 11.33 15.84 16.27
C MET A 202 10.02 16.63 16.37
N ALA A 203 8.93 16.01 16.84
CA ALA A 203 7.67 16.70 17.08
C ALA A 203 7.81 17.86 18.07
N ALA A 204 8.58 17.65 19.14
CA ALA A 204 8.89 18.73 20.10
C ALA A 204 9.65 19.88 19.45
N VAL A 205 10.60 19.60 18.53
CA VAL A 205 11.29 20.63 17.74
C VAL A 205 10.31 21.42 16.89
N TYR A 206 9.38 20.74 16.20
CA TYR A 206 8.35 21.38 15.38
C TYR A 206 7.45 22.31 16.19
N ARG A 207 6.93 21.83 17.34
CA ARG A 207 6.05 22.59 18.22
C ARG A 207 6.76 23.78 18.88
N ARG A 208 8.05 23.67 19.16
CA ARG A 208 8.85 24.78 19.74
C ARG A 208 9.20 25.86 18.71
N GLY A 209 9.39 25.49 17.43
CA GLY A 209 9.99 26.37 16.42
C GLY A 209 11.49 26.56 16.61
N GLY A 210 12.06 27.53 15.90
CA GLY A 210 13.50 27.85 15.98
C GLY A 210 14.38 26.92 15.14
N PHE A 211 13.83 26.29 14.10
CA PHE A 211 14.57 25.37 13.21
C PHE A 211 14.28 25.65 11.73
N GLY A 212 15.24 25.30 10.87
CA GLY A 212 15.06 25.34 9.43
C GLY A 212 14.74 23.95 8.87
N TYR A 213 13.87 23.88 7.88
CA TYR A 213 13.52 22.60 7.21
C TYR A 213 14.74 21.84 6.66
N GLY A 214 15.85 22.54 6.35
CA GLY A 214 17.10 21.89 5.94
C GLY A 214 17.69 20.95 6.99
N GLU A 215 17.45 21.20 8.27
CA GLU A 215 17.88 20.31 9.36
C GLU A 215 17.07 19.03 9.37
N VAL A 216 15.74 19.16 9.23
CA VAL A 216 14.83 18.01 9.16
C VAL A 216 15.10 17.15 7.91
N LYS A 217 15.35 17.79 6.76
CA LYS A 217 15.75 17.06 5.52
C LYS A 217 17.04 16.28 5.71
N LYS A 218 18.02 16.84 6.41
CA LYS A 218 19.27 16.13 6.74
C LYS A 218 19.01 14.96 7.69
N ALA A 219 18.15 15.13 8.69
CA ALA A 219 17.76 14.09 9.61
C ALA A 219 17.02 12.94 8.87
N LEU A 220 16.07 13.28 7.99
CA LEU A 220 15.39 12.30 7.13
C LEU A 220 16.39 11.54 6.26
N ALA A 221 17.32 12.25 5.59
CA ALA A 221 18.31 11.60 4.74
C ALA A 221 19.21 10.64 5.53
N GLY A 222 19.63 11.03 6.73
CA GLY A 222 20.42 10.17 7.61
C GLY A 222 19.64 8.96 8.13
N ALA A 223 18.36 9.12 8.44
CA ALA A 223 17.49 8.02 8.86
C ALA A 223 17.21 7.04 7.71
N ALA A 224 16.92 7.55 6.51
CA ALA A 224 16.67 6.72 5.33
C ALA A 224 17.92 5.95 4.86
N GLU A 225 19.13 6.49 5.07
CA GLU A 225 20.40 5.81 4.76
C GLU A 225 20.72 4.66 5.76
N GLN A 226 20.15 4.71 6.96
CA GLN A 226 20.35 3.69 8.01
C GLN A 226 19.26 2.60 7.99
N PHE A 227 18.17 2.85 7.30
CA PHE A 227 17.04 1.93 7.15
C PHE A 227 17.37 0.80 6.17
#